data_b50f9dde4c59b9f4a6106774577ba71b
#
_entry.id   b50f9dde4c59b9f4a6106774577ba71b
#
_cell.length_a   1.000
_cell.length_b   1.000
_cell.length_c   1.000
_cell.angle_alpha   90.00
_cell.angle_beta   90.00
_cell.angle_gamma   90.00
#
_symmetry.space_group_name_H-M   'P 1'
#
loop_
_entity.id
_entity.type
_entity.pdbx_description
1 polymer ?
#
loop_
_entity_poly.entity_id
_entity_poly.type
_entity_poly.pdbx_seq_one_letter_code
_entity_poly.pdbx_strand_id
1 'polypeptide(L)'
;MAKIKTIGILTSGGDAPGMNAAIRAVTRAGIYNGFQIKAVYRGYDGLINGEIVDFTTENVSGIISEGGTVLKTARSTDFTTVEGRAKAYENIVKEDINALVVIGGNGSLTGAMKFAEEYDICCIGLPGTIDNVLYGTDSTIGYDTTVNTIVECVDRIRDTAQSHERIFFVEVMGRDAGFLAQNSAIAAGAEAAIIPEDSTDVDQLAQFMERGIRKSKRSSIVIVSESPKCGAIYYANRVKKEFPQYDVKISILGHLQRGGRPSARDRILACRTGVGAVEAIMQGQRNVMVGIRNGEIVYVPLSEAIRSDKPLDRKLIKVLDELSI
;
A
#
# COMPACT_ATOMS: atom_id res chain seq x y z
N MET A 1 -13.37 -3.59 32.11
CA MET A 1 -12.79 -4.26 30.93
C MET A 1 -11.76 -5.26 31.40
N ALA A 2 -11.74 -6.47 30.82
CA ALA A 2 -10.69 -7.44 31.11
C ALA A 2 -9.34 -6.86 30.69
N LYS A 3 -8.29 -7.11 31.48
CA LYS A 3 -6.94 -6.63 31.16
C LYS A 3 -6.44 -7.40 29.93
N ILE A 4 -6.13 -6.71 28.84
CA ILE A 4 -5.51 -7.32 27.64
C ILE A 4 -4.18 -7.93 28.06
N LYS A 5 -3.95 -9.19 27.72
CA LYS A 5 -2.73 -9.94 28.03
C LYS A 5 -2.05 -10.48 26.76
N THR A 6 -2.85 -10.82 25.76
CA THR A 6 -2.38 -11.48 24.54
C THR A 6 -2.79 -10.66 23.33
N ILE A 7 -1.82 -10.37 22.45
CA ILE A 7 -2.01 -9.67 21.19
C ILE A 7 -1.79 -10.65 20.04
N GLY A 8 -2.81 -10.82 19.19
CA GLY A 8 -2.70 -11.50 17.91
C GLY A 8 -2.19 -10.55 16.83
N ILE A 9 -1.33 -11.03 15.95
CA ILE A 9 -0.82 -10.25 14.81
C ILE A 9 -1.08 -11.02 13.52
N LEU A 10 -1.64 -10.34 12.52
CA LEU A 10 -1.77 -10.90 11.17
C LEU A 10 -1.47 -9.85 10.08
N THR A 11 -1.07 -10.37 8.91
CA THR A 11 -1.01 -9.62 7.67
C THR A 11 -2.10 -10.12 6.73
N SER A 12 -2.81 -9.22 6.05
CA SER A 12 -3.94 -9.58 5.18
C SER A 12 -3.96 -8.72 3.92
N GLY A 13 -4.50 -9.28 2.85
CA GLY A 13 -4.60 -8.61 1.56
C GLY A 13 -3.33 -8.74 0.71
N GLY A 14 -2.99 -7.70 -0.06
CA GLY A 14 -1.73 -7.67 -0.81
C GLY A 14 -0.55 -7.40 0.11
N ASP A 15 0.56 -8.07 -0.16
CA ASP A 15 1.81 -7.79 0.53
C ASP A 15 2.39 -6.41 0.15
N ALA A 16 3.16 -5.85 1.09
CA ALA A 16 3.82 -4.57 0.90
C ALA A 16 5.20 -4.59 1.61
N PRO A 17 6.24 -4.01 0.99
CA PRO A 17 7.56 -3.92 1.62
C PRO A 17 7.48 -3.13 2.94
N GLY A 18 7.95 -3.73 4.04
CA GLY A 18 7.86 -3.15 5.38
C GLY A 18 6.84 -3.82 6.30
N MET A 19 5.98 -4.73 5.80
CA MET A 19 5.11 -5.53 6.67
C MET A 19 5.90 -6.33 7.71
N ASN A 20 7.05 -6.89 7.36
CA ASN A 20 7.94 -7.58 8.29
C ASN A 20 8.50 -6.65 9.37
N ALA A 21 8.82 -5.42 9.03
CA ALA A 21 9.25 -4.42 10.02
C ALA A 21 8.12 -4.07 11.00
N ALA A 22 6.86 -4.01 10.52
CA ALA A 22 5.70 -3.78 11.37
C ALA A 22 5.43 -4.99 12.31
N ILE A 23 5.45 -6.23 11.79
CA ILE A 23 5.34 -7.45 12.60
C ILE A 23 6.39 -7.45 13.71
N ARG A 24 7.64 -7.17 13.34
CA ARG A 24 8.75 -7.08 14.29
C ARG A 24 8.52 -6.01 15.36
N ALA A 25 8.05 -4.84 14.97
CA ALA A 25 7.81 -3.73 15.90
C ALA A 25 6.71 -4.06 16.92
N VAL A 26 5.55 -4.57 16.45
CA VAL A 26 4.46 -5.00 17.33
C VAL A 26 4.92 -6.10 18.27
N THR A 27 5.62 -7.14 17.76
CA THR A 27 6.10 -8.24 18.57
C THR A 27 7.04 -7.76 19.67
N ARG A 28 8.07 -6.98 19.32
CA ARG A 28 9.06 -6.51 20.31
C ARG A 28 8.47 -5.52 21.29
N ALA A 29 7.67 -4.56 20.85
CA ALA A 29 7.00 -3.60 21.72
C ALA A 29 6.01 -4.29 22.66
N GLY A 30 5.25 -5.28 22.14
CA GLY A 30 4.31 -6.04 22.96
C GLY A 30 5.01 -6.84 24.07
N ILE A 31 6.06 -7.59 23.73
CA ILE A 31 6.84 -8.35 24.71
C ILE A 31 7.50 -7.41 25.73
N TYR A 32 8.08 -6.29 25.29
CA TYR A 32 8.66 -5.28 26.16
C TYR A 32 7.68 -4.74 27.21
N ASN A 33 6.39 -4.62 26.82
CA ASN A 33 5.32 -4.16 27.71
C ASN A 33 4.58 -5.31 28.44
N GLY A 34 5.11 -6.54 28.38
CA GLY A 34 4.60 -7.69 29.14
C GLY A 34 3.41 -8.41 28.50
N PHE A 35 3.13 -8.18 27.21
CA PHE A 35 2.12 -8.93 26.47
C PHE A 35 2.67 -10.24 25.93
N GLN A 36 1.82 -11.26 25.85
CA GLN A 36 2.04 -12.43 25.01
C GLN A 36 1.69 -12.09 23.57
N ILE A 37 2.48 -12.60 22.63
CA ILE A 37 2.27 -12.35 21.20
C ILE A 37 1.97 -13.66 20.50
N LYS A 38 0.89 -13.66 19.76
CA LYS A 38 0.48 -14.77 18.87
C LYS A 38 0.46 -14.29 17.43
N ALA A 39 1.13 -15.04 16.57
CA ALA A 39 1.17 -14.76 15.14
C ALA A 39 0.17 -15.65 14.41
N VAL A 40 -0.63 -15.05 13.55
CA VAL A 40 -1.59 -15.74 12.70
C VAL A 40 -1.03 -15.81 11.29
N TYR A 41 -0.75 -17.00 10.80
CA TYR A 41 -0.29 -17.20 9.43
C TYR A 41 -1.44 -17.09 8.43
N ARG A 42 -1.12 -16.65 7.20
CA ARG A 42 -2.08 -16.50 6.09
C ARG A 42 -3.30 -15.62 6.39
N GLY A 43 -3.13 -14.64 7.27
CA GLY A 43 -4.13 -13.62 7.56
C GLY A 43 -5.44 -14.20 8.11
N TYR A 44 -6.57 -13.73 7.57
CA TYR A 44 -7.88 -14.15 8.03
C TYR A 44 -8.19 -15.63 7.73
N ASP A 45 -7.65 -16.20 6.66
CA ASP A 45 -7.77 -17.64 6.40
C ASP A 45 -7.16 -18.47 7.51
N GLY A 46 -5.96 -18.12 7.91
CA GLY A 46 -5.30 -18.79 9.01
C GLY A 46 -5.98 -18.57 10.36
N LEU A 47 -6.60 -17.41 10.57
CA LEU A 47 -7.42 -17.16 11.76
C LEU A 47 -8.64 -18.10 11.82
N ILE A 48 -9.31 -18.33 10.68
CA ILE A 48 -10.42 -19.30 10.56
C ILE A 48 -9.94 -20.73 10.79
N ASN A 49 -8.75 -21.07 10.29
CA ASN A 49 -8.20 -22.43 10.36
C ASN A 49 -7.39 -22.71 11.63
N GLY A 50 -7.20 -21.73 12.52
CA GLY A 50 -6.43 -21.88 13.75
C GLY A 50 -4.91 -21.98 13.53
N GLU A 51 -4.38 -21.39 12.44
CA GLU A 51 -2.95 -21.35 12.14
C GLU A 51 -2.25 -20.27 12.99
N ILE A 52 -2.28 -20.46 14.30
CA ILE A 52 -1.84 -19.51 15.30
C ILE A 52 -0.67 -20.12 16.08
N VAL A 53 0.39 -19.36 16.26
CA VAL A 53 1.59 -19.77 16.98
C VAL A 53 2.07 -18.68 17.93
N ASP A 54 2.73 -19.09 19.01
CA ASP A 54 3.40 -18.14 19.91
C ASP A 54 4.61 -17.49 19.22
N PHE A 55 4.72 -16.16 19.34
CA PHE A 55 5.86 -15.41 18.83
C PHE A 55 6.72 -14.86 19.95
N THR A 56 8.03 -15.03 19.77
CA THR A 56 9.08 -14.49 20.62
C THR A 56 9.91 -13.44 19.86
N THR A 57 10.85 -12.81 20.54
CA THR A 57 11.78 -11.88 19.89
C THR A 57 12.71 -12.57 18.88
N GLU A 58 12.89 -13.89 18.98
CA GLU A 58 13.71 -14.70 18.07
C GLU A 58 13.04 -14.87 16.72
N ASN A 59 11.70 -15.11 16.70
CA ASN A 59 10.93 -15.27 15.47
C ASN A 59 10.97 -14.03 14.56
N VAL A 60 11.24 -12.87 15.12
CA VAL A 60 11.30 -11.59 14.39
C VAL A 60 12.73 -11.05 14.26
N SER A 61 13.74 -11.89 14.55
CA SER A 61 15.14 -11.51 14.38
C SER A 61 15.50 -11.42 12.90
N GLY A 62 16.16 -10.34 12.48
CA GLY A 62 16.64 -10.17 11.10
C GLY A 62 15.62 -9.72 10.07
N ILE A 63 14.34 -9.88 10.31
CA ILE A 63 13.29 -9.67 9.28
C ILE A 63 13.02 -8.20 8.89
N ILE A 64 13.58 -7.21 9.58
CA ILE A 64 13.32 -5.78 9.32
C ILE A 64 13.67 -5.36 7.89
N SER A 65 14.64 -6.02 7.28
CA SER A 65 15.11 -5.71 5.91
C SER A 65 14.51 -6.62 4.84
N GLU A 66 13.65 -7.56 5.22
CA GLU A 66 13.05 -8.52 4.29
C GLU A 66 11.76 -7.96 3.68
N GLY A 67 11.61 -8.11 2.36
CA GLY A 67 10.37 -7.83 1.65
C GLY A 67 9.29 -8.88 1.91
N GLY A 68 8.10 -8.62 1.40
CA GLY A 68 6.95 -9.50 1.61
C GLY A 68 6.50 -9.57 3.07
N THR A 69 5.96 -10.70 3.50
CA THR A 69 5.54 -10.95 4.88
C THR A 69 5.85 -12.38 5.35
N VAL A 70 6.55 -12.51 6.48
CA VAL A 70 6.89 -13.82 7.08
C VAL A 70 5.64 -14.57 7.55
N LEU A 71 4.58 -13.85 7.91
CA LEU A 71 3.29 -14.45 8.29
C LEU A 71 2.48 -14.94 7.09
N LYS A 72 2.97 -14.68 5.86
CA LYS A 72 2.21 -14.90 4.64
C LYS A 72 0.89 -14.12 4.64
N THR A 73 0.21 -14.08 3.53
CA THR A 73 -1.08 -13.41 3.39
C THR A 73 -1.97 -14.19 2.44
N ALA A 74 -3.27 -14.07 2.62
CA ALA A 74 -4.27 -14.61 1.72
C ALA A 74 -5.44 -13.64 1.57
N ARG A 75 -6.17 -13.75 0.47
CA ARG A 75 -7.49 -13.14 0.32
C ARG A 75 -8.51 -14.15 0.78
N SER A 76 -9.17 -13.88 1.91
CA SER A 76 -10.17 -14.77 2.48
C SER A 76 -11.58 -14.38 2.01
N THR A 77 -12.19 -15.22 1.21
CA THR A 77 -13.62 -15.11 0.88
C THR A 77 -14.48 -15.54 2.08
N ASP A 78 -14.04 -16.55 2.82
CA ASP A 78 -14.78 -17.10 3.94
C ASP A 78 -14.92 -16.10 5.09
N PHE A 79 -13.91 -15.25 5.35
CA PHE A 79 -14.00 -14.20 6.35
C PHE A 79 -15.04 -13.11 6.02
N THR A 80 -15.48 -13.03 4.77
CA THR A 80 -16.59 -12.12 4.40
C THR A 80 -17.95 -12.64 4.86
N THR A 81 -18.05 -13.92 5.24
CA THR A 81 -19.28 -14.56 5.75
C THR A 81 -19.35 -14.47 7.27
N VAL A 82 -20.56 -14.55 7.82
CA VAL A 82 -20.79 -14.59 9.28
C VAL A 82 -20.20 -15.86 9.87
N GLU A 83 -20.38 -16.98 9.19
CA GLU A 83 -19.89 -18.31 9.62
C GLU A 83 -18.35 -18.36 9.69
N GLY A 84 -17.66 -17.76 8.70
CA GLY A 84 -16.20 -17.69 8.69
C GLY A 84 -15.68 -16.82 9.85
N ARG A 85 -16.32 -15.68 10.12
CA ARG A 85 -15.95 -14.84 11.26
C ARG A 85 -16.28 -15.49 12.61
N ALA A 86 -17.36 -16.29 12.70
CA ALA A 86 -17.66 -17.04 13.90
C ALA A 86 -16.55 -18.06 14.24
N LYS A 87 -16.10 -18.84 13.24
CA LYS A 87 -14.97 -19.78 13.40
C LYS A 87 -13.68 -19.06 13.78
N ALA A 88 -13.40 -17.91 13.16
CA ALA A 88 -12.26 -17.07 13.52
C ALA A 88 -12.33 -16.64 15.00
N TYR A 89 -13.50 -16.27 15.48
CA TYR A 89 -13.70 -15.86 16.88
C TYR A 89 -13.54 -17.04 17.84
N GLU A 90 -14.01 -18.23 17.51
CA GLU A 90 -13.76 -19.44 18.30
C GLU A 90 -12.26 -19.67 18.51
N ASN A 91 -11.44 -19.48 17.48
CA ASN A 91 -9.98 -19.60 17.58
C ASN A 91 -9.37 -18.46 18.41
N ILE A 92 -9.88 -17.21 18.29
CA ILE A 92 -9.48 -16.07 19.15
C ILE A 92 -9.68 -16.42 20.63
N VAL A 93 -10.86 -16.96 20.97
CA VAL A 93 -11.19 -17.36 22.36
C VAL A 93 -10.31 -18.51 22.83
N LYS A 94 -10.15 -19.56 22.00
CA LYS A 94 -9.32 -20.72 22.31
C LYS A 94 -7.87 -20.34 22.61
N GLU A 95 -7.32 -19.37 21.90
CA GLU A 95 -5.94 -18.92 22.01
C GLU A 95 -5.75 -17.75 22.98
N ASP A 96 -6.81 -17.39 23.75
CA ASP A 96 -6.87 -16.26 24.71
C ASP A 96 -6.36 -14.92 24.10
N ILE A 97 -6.65 -14.68 22.83
CA ILE A 97 -6.28 -13.43 22.14
C ILE A 97 -7.29 -12.35 22.56
N ASN A 98 -6.81 -11.27 23.16
CA ASN A 98 -7.65 -10.19 23.68
C ASN A 98 -7.61 -8.93 22.80
N ALA A 99 -6.58 -8.79 21.96
CA ALA A 99 -6.47 -7.75 20.94
C ALA A 99 -5.88 -8.30 19.67
N LEU A 100 -6.30 -7.78 18.52
CA LEU A 100 -5.82 -8.18 17.18
C LEU A 100 -5.21 -6.99 16.45
N VAL A 101 -3.93 -7.09 16.09
CA VAL A 101 -3.26 -6.12 15.23
C VAL A 101 -3.32 -6.64 13.79
N VAL A 102 -3.96 -5.88 12.92
CA VAL A 102 -4.18 -6.21 11.51
C VAL A 102 -3.34 -5.30 10.63
N ILE A 103 -2.36 -5.86 9.92
CA ILE A 103 -1.50 -5.13 9.00
C ILE A 103 -2.01 -5.37 7.58
N GLY A 104 -2.51 -4.34 6.92
CA GLY A 104 -3.06 -4.49 5.58
C GLY A 104 -3.72 -3.23 5.02
N GLY A 105 -4.32 -3.37 3.85
CA GLY A 105 -5.01 -2.29 3.16
C GLY A 105 -6.49 -2.20 3.52
N ASN A 106 -7.24 -1.46 2.70
CA ASN A 106 -8.65 -1.12 2.92
C ASN A 106 -9.53 -2.35 3.22
N GLY A 107 -9.44 -3.40 2.39
CA GLY A 107 -10.23 -4.62 2.60
C GLY A 107 -9.91 -5.34 3.92
N SER A 108 -8.64 -5.35 4.32
CA SER A 108 -8.20 -5.97 5.59
C SER A 108 -8.72 -5.21 6.81
N LEU A 109 -8.66 -3.88 6.76
CA LEU A 109 -9.20 -3.03 7.84
C LEU A 109 -10.73 -3.06 7.89
N THR A 110 -11.41 -3.21 6.73
CA THR A 110 -12.85 -3.46 6.68
C THR A 110 -13.21 -4.76 7.38
N GLY A 111 -12.42 -5.83 7.14
CA GLY A 111 -12.59 -7.09 7.86
C GLY A 111 -12.41 -6.95 9.37
N ALA A 112 -11.36 -6.24 9.81
CA ALA A 112 -11.12 -5.94 11.22
C ALA A 112 -12.27 -5.16 11.86
N MET A 113 -12.79 -4.14 11.18
CA MET A 113 -13.92 -3.34 11.65
C MET A 113 -15.17 -4.20 11.86
N LYS A 114 -15.57 -4.97 10.84
CA LYS A 114 -16.74 -5.87 10.93
C LYS A 114 -16.57 -6.90 12.04
N PHE A 115 -15.38 -7.45 12.18
CA PHE A 115 -15.07 -8.43 13.23
C PHE A 115 -15.22 -7.83 14.62
N ALA A 116 -14.76 -6.59 14.81
CA ALA A 116 -14.91 -5.86 16.07
C ALA A 116 -16.34 -5.37 16.34
N GLU A 117 -17.18 -5.19 15.32
CA GLU A 117 -18.59 -4.87 15.46
C GLU A 117 -19.43 -6.09 15.89
N GLU A 118 -19.04 -7.30 15.44
CA GLU A 118 -19.75 -8.54 15.74
C GLU A 118 -19.30 -9.18 17.06
N TYR A 119 -18.03 -8.98 17.43
CA TYR A 119 -17.43 -9.60 18.62
C TYR A 119 -16.69 -8.55 19.45
N ASP A 120 -16.69 -8.71 20.77
CA ASP A 120 -15.99 -7.77 21.67
C ASP A 120 -14.46 -7.98 21.66
N ILE A 121 -13.85 -7.84 20.47
CA ILE A 121 -12.40 -7.91 20.28
C ILE A 121 -11.83 -6.52 19.96
N CYS A 122 -10.71 -6.17 20.60
CA CYS A 122 -9.99 -4.93 20.28
C CYS A 122 -9.22 -5.13 18.99
N CYS A 123 -9.58 -4.40 17.91
CA CYS A 123 -8.86 -4.42 16.65
C CYS A 123 -8.07 -3.12 16.44
N ILE A 124 -6.77 -3.26 16.16
CA ILE A 124 -5.88 -2.14 15.81
C ILE A 124 -5.35 -2.38 14.39
N GLY A 125 -5.59 -1.41 13.49
CA GLY A 125 -5.14 -1.46 12.10
C GLY A 125 -3.77 -0.80 11.91
N LEU A 126 -2.92 -1.41 11.10
CA LEU A 126 -1.70 -0.78 10.56
C LEU A 126 -1.83 -0.65 9.04
N PRO A 127 -1.56 0.55 8.46
CA PRO A 127 -1.79 0.81 7.05
C PRO A 127 -0.70 0.18 6.17
N GLY A 128 -0.83 -1.14 5.88
CA GLY A 128 0.09 -1.92 5.04
C GLY A 128 -0.44 -2.07 3.63
N THR A 129 -0.11 -1.14 2.74
CA THR A 129 -0.47 -1.17 1.32
C THR A 129 0.43 -0.22 0.51
N ILE A 130 0.74 -0.60 -0.72
CA ILE A 130 1.52 0.24 -1.64
C ILE A 130 0.69 1.36 -2.29
N ASP A 131 -0.63 1.27 -2.28
CA ASP A 131 -1.53 2.16 -3.04
C ASP A 131 -1.72 3.53 -2.37
N ASN A 132 -1.37 3.68 -1.09
CA ASN A 132 -1.47 4.91 -0.27
C ASN A 132 -2.88 5.51 -0.15
N VAL A 133 -3.92 4.67 -0.23
CA VAL A 133 -5.34 5.10 -0.29
C VAL A 133 -6.04 5.24 1.06
N LEU A 134 -5.39 4.83 2.17
CA LEU A 134 -6.03 4.88 3.48
C LEU A 134 -6.08 6.30 4.02
N TYR A 135 -7.29 6.73 4.39
CA TYR A 135 -7.50 8.06 4.97
C TYR A 135 -6.90 8.15 6.38
N GLY A 136 -6.46 9.34 6.77
CA GLY A 136 -5.96 9.60 8.12
C GLY A 136 -4.48 9.31 8.34
N THR A 137 -3.75 8.91 7.29
CA THR A 137 -2.29 8.80 7.33
C THR A 137 -1.64 9.47 6.12
N ASP A 138 -0.50 10.11 6.30
CA ASP A 138 0.25 10.73 5.20
C ASP A 138 0.81 9.68 4.24
N SER A 139 1.29 8.56 4.79
CA SER A 139 1.88 7.46 4.02
C SER A 139 1.48 6.11 4.58
N THR A 140 1.38 5.12 3.69
CA THR A 140 1.17 3.72 4.05
C THR A 140 2.48 2.94 3.94
N ILE A 141 2.60 1.87 4.73
CA ILE A 141 3.79 0.98 4.74
C ILE A 141 3.89 0.30 3.37
N GLY A 142 5.03 0.48 2.70
CA GLY A 142 5.35 -0.08 1.39
C GLY A 142 5.23 0.92 0.24
N TYR A 143 4.56 2.05 0.46
CA TYR A 143 4.37 3.07 -0.56
C TYR A 143 5.69 3.71 -1.03
N ASP A 144 6.53 4.15 -0.10
CA ASP A 144 7.81 4.79 -0.41
C ASP A 144 8.75 3.83 -1.17
N THR A 145 8.83 2.59 -0.73
CA THR A 145 9.62 1.54 -1.42
C THR A 145 9.13 1.34 -2.86
N THR A 146 7.81 1.30 -3.05
CA THR A 146 7.21 1.12 -4.37
C THR A 146 7.51 2.30 -5.30
N VAL A 147 7.41 3.54 -4.80
CA VAL A 147 7.80 4.73 -5.59
C VAL A 147 9.27 4.63 -6.01
N ASN A 148 10.18 4.27 -5.10
CA ASN A 148 11.61 4.08 -5.43
C ASN A 148 11.82 2.98 -6.48
N THR A 149 11.09 1.86 -6.39
CA THR A 149 11.16 0.78 -7.39
C THR A 149 10.71 1.26 -8.77
N ILE A 150 9.62 2.03 -8.83
CA ILE A 150 9.13 2.61 -10.09
C ILE A 150 10.17 3.56 -10.68
N VAL A 151 10.73 4.46 -9.87
CA VAL A 151 11.76 5.42 -10.30
C VAL A 151 12.96 4.69 -10.88
N GLU A 152 13.49 3.67 -10.21
CA GLU A 152 14.61 2.87 -10.72
C GLU A 152 14.29 2.21 -12.07
N CYS A 153 13.07 1.68 -12.23
CA CYS A 153 12.65 1.10 -13.50
C CYS A 153 12.53 2.15 -14.60
N VAL A 154 11.97 3.33 -14.29
CA VAL A 154 11.80 4.43 -15.24
C VAL A 154 13.16 4.98 -15.69
N ASP A 155 14.12 5.13 -14.79
CA ASP A 155 15.48 5.57 -15.13
C ASP A 155 16.13 4.63 -16.15
N ARG A 156 16.00 3.31 -15.96
CA ARG A 156 16.48 2.31 -16.94
C ARG A 156 15.75 2.39 -18.29
N ILE A 157 14.43 2.66 -18.25
CA ILE A 157 13.63 2.83 -19.48
C ILE A 157 14.03 4.12 -20.19
N ARG A 158 14.38 5.18 -19.45
CA ARG A 158 14.81 6.46 -20.01
C ARG A 158 16.06 6.35 -20.85
N ASP A 159 17.04 5.55 -20.44
CA ASP A 159 18.27 5.33 -21.19
C ASP A 159 17.96 4.80 -22.63
N THR A 160 17.08 3.80 -22.71
CA THR A 160 16.69 3.25 -24.02
C THR A 160 15.73 4.16 -24.78
N ALA A 161 14.88 4.92 -24.09
CA ALA A 161 13.97 5.89 -24.71
C ALA A 161 14.76 6.98 -25.44
N GLN A 162 15.78 7.51 -24.81
CA GLN A 162 16.67 8.53 -25.39
C GLN A 162 17.51 7.98 -26.54
N SER A 163 18.07 6.78 -26.40
CA SER A 163 18.93 6.15 -27.41
C SER A 163 18.21 5.89 -28.72
N HIS A 164 16.89 5.74 -28.71
CA HIS A 164 16.08 5.38 -29.86
C HIS A 164 15.00 6.41 -30.24
N GLU A 165 14.97 7.55 -29.56
CA GLU A 165 13.94 8.59 -29.77
C GLU A 165 12.51 8.06 -29.63
N ARG A 166 12.23 7.31 -28.52
CA ARG A 166 10.97 6.60 -28.28
C ARG A 166 10.12 7.26 -27.24
N ILE A 167 8.80 7.04 -27.35
CA ILE A 167 7.84 7.37 -26.31
C ILE A 167 7.46 6.09 -25.56
N PHE A 168 7.62 6.10 -24.24
CA PHE A 168 7.23 4.98 -23.38
C PHE A 168 6.00 5.32 -22.54
N PHE A 169 5.00 4.45 -22.63
CA PHE A 169 3.91 4.40 -21.66
C PHE A 169 4.27 3.36 -20.60
N VAL A 170 4.49 3.80 -19.36
CA VAL A 170 4.88 2.94 -18.23
C VAL A 170 3.70 2.79 -17.31
N GLU A 171 3.12 1.57 -17.24
CA GLU A 171 2.01 1.27 -16.36
C GLU A 171 2.50 0.92 -14.97
N VAL A 172 1.91 1.57 -13.98
CA VAL A 172 2.17 1.36 -12.55
C VAL A 172 0.91 0.93 -11.83
N MET A 173 1.05 0.20 -10.73
CA MET A 173 -0.06 -0.19 -9.86
C MET A 173 -0.72 1.04 -9.22
N GLY A 174 -1.77 0.86 -8.44
CA GLY A 174 -2.51 1.91 -7.74
C GLY A 174 -4.02 1.68 -7.79
N ARG A 175 -4.50 0.72 -8.59
CA ARG A 175 -5.92 0.44 -8.83
C ARG A 175 -6.67 1.68 -9.30
N ASP A 176 -7.63 2.15 -8.48
CA ASP A 176 -8.48 3.31 -8.77
C ASP A 176 -7.91 4.62 -8.19
N ALA A 177 -6.59 4.66 -7.90
CA ALA A 177 -5.91 5.79 -7.30
C ALA A 177 -4.58 6.12 -7.99
N GLY A 178 -4.33 7.40 -8.20
CA GLY A 178 -3.17 7.93 -8.92
C GLY A 178 -1.94 8.24 -8.07
N PHE A 179 -1.90 7.89 -6.77
CA PHE A 179 -0.79 8.27 -5.88
C PHE A 179 0.57 7.77 -6.35
N LEU A 180 0.65 6.50 -6.79
CA LEU A 180 1.90 5.94 -7.30
C LEU A 180 2.30 6.62 -8.60
N ALA A 181 1.36 6.77 -9.55
CA ALA A 181 1.63 7.38 -10.84
C ALA A 181 2.08 8.84 -10.70
N GLN A 182 1.38 9.64 -9.88
CA GLN A 182 1.69 11.04 -9.66
C GLN A 182 3.09 11.22 -9.04
N ASN A 183 3.36 10.54 -7.94
CA ASN A 183 4.62 10.75 -7.22
C ASN A 183 5.83 10.17 -7.97
N SER A 184 5.68 9.02 -8.61
CA SER A 184 6.75 8.45 -9.41
C SER A 184 7.01 9.26 -10.69
N ALA A 185 5.99 9.84 -11.31
CA ALA A 185 6.17 10.72 -12.47
C ALA A 185 7.01 11.95 -12.11
N ILE A 186 6.70 12.62 -11.00
CA ILE A 186 7.49 13.76 -10.53
C ILE A 186 8.92 13.33 -10.20
N ALA A 187 9.08 12.25 -9.41
CA ALA A 187 10.38 11.79 -8.94
C ALA A 187 11.30 11.29 -10.06
N ALA A 188 10.73 10.67 -11.10
CA ALA A 188 11.46 10.21 -12.27
C ALA A 188 11.58 11.27 -13.38
N GLY A 189 11.02 12.46 -13.22
CA GLY A 189 11.00 13.51 -14.25
C GLY A 189 10.28 13.05 -15.52
N ALA A 190 9.16 12.35 -15.37
CA ALA A 190 8.32 11.97 -16.50
C ALA A 190 7.60 13.20 -17.08
N GLU A 191 7.28 13.13 -18.34
CA GLU A 191 6.63 14.24 -19.05
C GLU A 191 5.13 14.33 -18.79
N ALA A 192 4.49 13.24 -18.34
CA ALA A 192 3.08 13.22 -17.95
C ALA A 192 2.76 12.06 -17.01
N ALA A 193 1.69 12.21 -16.23
CA ALA A 193 1.04 11.13 -15.50
C ALA A 193 -0.43 11.05 -15.90
N ILE A 194 -0.92 9.85 -16.20
CA ILE A 194 -2.32 9.56 -16.45
C ILE A 194 -2.87 8.85 -15.21
N ILE A 195 -3.81 9.51 -14.54
CA ILE A 195 -4.36 9.07 -13.25
C ILE A 195 -5.90 8.97 -13.30
N PRO A 196 -6.51 8.08 -12.50
CA PRO A 196 -7.97 7.91 -12.52
C PRO A 196 -8.76 9.12 -12.04
N GLU A 197 -8.19 9.93 -11.14
CA GLU A 197 -8.84 11.11 -10.54
C GLU A 197 -8.94 12.30 -11.47
N ASP A 198 -8.07 12.35 -12.48
CA ASP A 198 -8.24 13.26 -13.60
C ASP A 198 -8.98 12.49 -14.70
N SER A 199 -10.14 13.01 -15.08
CA SER A 199 -10.76 12.63 -16.34
C SER A 199 -9.87 13.12 -17.47
N THR A 200 -8.65 12.56 -17.55
CA THR A 200 -7.69 12.87 -18.60
C THR A 200 -8.32 12.38 -19.88
N ASP A 201 -9.18 13.25 -20.37
CA ASP A 201 -9.76 13.06 -21.67
C ASP A 201 -8.56 13.00 -22.64
N VAL A 202 -8.72 12.21 -23.63
CA VAL A 202 -7.78 12.02 -24.72
C VAL A 202 -7.26 13.34 -25.30
N ASP A 203 -8.02 14.42 -25.15
CA ASP A 203 -7.63 15.78 -25.54
C ASP A 203 -6.41 16.32 -24.77
N GLN A 204 -6.23 15.95 -23.51
CA GLN A 204 -5.01 16.32 -22.76
C GLN A 204 -3.79 15.54 -23.24
N LEU A 205 -3.96 14.25 -23.57
CA LEU A 205 -2.87 13.46 -24.17
C LEU A 205 -2.50 14.02 -25.56
N ALA A 206 -3.49 14.40 -26.37
CA ALA A 206 -3.27 15.04 -27.66
C ALA A 206 -2.52 16.39 -27.50
N GLN A 207 -2.94 17.22 -26.57
CA GLN A 207 -2.24 18.49 -26.25
C GLN A 207 -0.80 18.26 -25.72
N PHE A 208 -0.58 17.21 -24.94
CA PHE A 208 0.76 16.83 -24.50
C PHE A 208 1.63 16.43 -25.71
N MET A 209 1.09 15.58 -26.60
CA MET A 209 1.79 15.14 -27.81
C MET A 209 2.08 16.33 -28.74
N GLU A 210 1.13 17.21 -28.95
CA GLU A 210 1.34 18.43 -29.76
C GLU A 210 2.40 19.36 -29.18
N ARG A 211 2.43 19.54 -27.85
CA ARG A 211 3.50 20.30 -27.19
C ARG A 211 4.87 19.68 -27.43
N GLY A 212 4.97 18.36 -27.33
CA GLY A 212 6.19 17.60 -27.65
C GLY A 212 6.64 17.79 -29.10
N ILE A 213 5.70 17.74 -30.06
CA ILE A 213 5.98 18.00 -31.50
C ILE A 213 6.53 19.39 -31.70
N ARG A 214 5.89 20.42 -31.15
CA ARG A 214 6.34 21.83 -31.28
C ARG A 214 7.75 22.07 -30.73
N LYS A 215 8.18 21.28 -29.74
CA LYS A 215 9.52 21.35 -29.12
C LYS A 215 10.54 20.41 -29.75
N SER A 216 10.18 19.71 -30.82
CA SER A 216 11.02 18.66 -31.45
C SER A 216 11.50 17.60 -30.46
N LYS A 217 10.70 17.32 -29.39
CA LYS A 217 11.02 16.34 -28.37
C LYS A 217 10.74 14.94 -28.94
N ARG A 218 11.78 14.10 -29.03
CA ARG A 218 11.69 12.80 -29.70
C ARG A 218 11.57 11.62 -28.73
N SER A 219 11.94 11.82 -27.45
CA SER A 219 11.79 10.81 -26.41
C SER A 219 10.95 11.37 -25.27
N SER A 220 10.06 10.53 -24.70
CA SER A 220 9.21 10.91 -23.58
C SER A 220 8.80 9.69 -22.76
N ILE A 221 8.59 9.90 -21.46
CA ILE A 221 8.05 8.91 -20.55
C ILE A 221 6.68 9.41 -20.05
N VAL A 222 5.66 8.59 -20.21
CA VAL A 222 4.31 8.82 -19.67
C VAL A 222 4.02 7.73 -18.66
N ILE A 223 3.81 8.10 -17.40
CA ILE A 223 3.41 7.16 -16.35
C ILE A 223 1.89 7.00 -16.40
N VAL A 224 1.41 5.78 -16.35
CA VAL A 224 -0.02 5.47 -16.43
C VAL A 224 -0.40 4.62 -15.21
N SER A 225 -1.37 5.08 -14.43
CA SER A 225 -1.96 4.23 -13.38
C SER A 225 -2.72 3.06 -14.00
N GLU A 226 -2.56 1.85 -13.44
CA GLU A 226 -3.34 0.68 -13.88
C GLU A 226 -4.83 0.98 -13.77
N SER A 227 -5.60 0.59 -14.77
CA SER A 227 -7.06 0.73 -14.76
C SER A 227 -7.70 -0.44 -15.51
N PRO A 228 -8.82 -0.97 -15.01
CA PRO A 228 -9.56 -2.01 -15.74
C PRO A 228 -10.07 -1.56 -17.10
N LYS A 229 -10.21 -0.26 -17.31
CA LYS A 229 -10.79 0.33 -18.53
C LYS A 229 -9.73 0.89 -19.48
N CYS A 230 -8.73 1.59 -18.97
CA CYS A 230 -7.78 2.37 -19.77
C CYS A 230 -6.39 2.31 -19.16
N GLY A 231 -5.64 1.23 -19.41
CA GLY A 231 -4.23 1.10 -19.02
C GLY A 231 -3.28 1.63 -20.11
N ALA A 232 -1.98 1.45 -19.92
CA ALA A 232 -0.95 1.93 -20.84
C ALA A 232 -1.14 1.42 -22.28
N ILE A 233 -1.65 0.21 -22.46
CA ILE A 233 -1.94 -0.36 -23.78
C ILE A 233 -2.97 0.48 -24.54
N TYR A 234 -4.01 0.92 -23.87
CA TYR A 234 -5.06 1.75 -24.48
C TYR A 234 -4.49 3.07 -24.99
N TYR A 235 -3.79 3.81 -24.13
CA TYR A 235 -3.22 5.10 -24.50
C TYR A 235 -2.14 4.99 -25.56
N ALA A 236 -1.25 4.00 -25.45
CA ALA A 236 -0.19 3.76 -26.44
C ALA A 236 -0.74 3.43 -27.83
N ASN A 237 -1.78 2.59 -27.91
CA ASN A 237 -2.42 2.26 -29.20
C ASN A 237 -3.10 3.47 -29.83
N ARG A 238 -3.67 4.34 -29.02
CA ARG A 238 -4.28 5.57 -29.48
C ARG A 238 -3.24 6.52 -30.05
N VAL A 239 -2.13 6.74 -29.33
CA VAL A 239 -1.03 7.59 -29.82
C VAL A 239 -0.42 7.03 -31.11
N LYS A 240 -0.23 5.72 -31.22
CA LYS A 240 0.24 5.09 -32.47
C LYS A 240 -0.67 5.37 -33.66
N LYS A 241 -1.97 5.41 -33.44
CA LYS A 241 -2.96 5.68 -34.50
C LYS A 241 -3.02 7.16 -34.90
N GLU A 242 -2.97 8.06 -33.94
CA GLU A 242 -3.13 9.51 -34.15
C GLU A 242 -1.81 10.18 -34.53
N PHE A 243 -0.68 9.64 -34.07
CA PHE A 243 0.66 10.19 -34.26
C PHE A 243 1.63 9.12 -34.76
N PRO A 244 1.48 8.59 -35.99
CA PRO A 244 2.23 7.45 -36.51
C PRO A 244 3.73 7.73 -36.68
N GLN A 245 4.17 8.98 -36.61
CA GLN A 245 5.58 9.38 -36.66
C GLN A 245 6.38 8.99 -35.39
N TYR A 246 5.71 8.65 -34.28
CA TYR A 246 6.39 8.28 -33.04
C TYR A 246 6.54 6.76 -32.90
N ASP A 247 7.73 6.32 -32.49
CA ASP A 247 7.96 4.93 -32.05
C ASP A 247 7.50 4.77 -30.57
N VAL A 248 6.26 4.29 -30.39
CA VAL A 248 5.62 4.14 -29.09
C VAL A 248 5.84 2.75 -28.53
N LYS A 249 6.34 2.67 -27.31
CA LYS A 249 6.57 1.43 -26.54
C LYS A 249 5.73 1.41 -25.28
N ILE A 250 5.58 0.23 -24.68
CA ILE A 250 4.82 -0.01 -23.47
C ILE A 250 5.68 -0.82 -22.52
N SER A 251 5.67 -0.44 -21.25
CA SER A 251 6.23 -1.23 -20.15
C SER A 251 5.21 -1.32 -19.03
N ILE A 252 4.84 -2.54 -18.65
CA ILE A 252 3.92 -2.81 -17.53
C ILE A 252 4.76 -3.34 -16.39
N LEU A 253 4.91 -2.56 -15.31
CA LEU A 253 5.77 -2.93 -14.18
C LEU A 253 5.17 -4.05 -13.32
N GLY A 254 3.85 -4.07 -13.18
CA GLY A 254 3.14 -5.17 -12.51
C GLY A 254 3.64 -5.45 -11.09
N HIS A 255 3.69 -6.74 -10.73
CA HIS A 255 3.95 -7.20 -9.36
C HIS A 255 5.37 -6.96 -8.84
N LEU A 256 6.35 -6.60 -9.67
CA LEU A 256 7.68 -6.23 -9.16
C LEU A 256 7.61 -5.05 -8.17
N GLN A 257 6.57 -4.23 -8.28
CA GLN A 257 6.31 -3.08 -7.40
C GLN A 257 5.93 -3.48 -5.96
N ARG A 258 5.54 -4.74 -5.72
CA ARG A 258 5.22 -5.25 -4.38
C ARG A 258 6.42 -5.85 -3.65
N GLY A 259 7.49 -6.13 -4.38
CA GLY A 259 8.67 -6.79 -3.86
C GLY A 259 9.78 -5.84 -3.42
N GLY A 260 10.88 -6.44 -3.01
CA GLY A 260 12.09 -5.73 -2.66
C GLY A 260 12.25 -5.44 -1.16
N ARG A 261 13.45 -5.00 -0.80
CA ARG A 261 13.77 -4.61 0.57
C ARG A 261 13.11 -3.27 0.88
N PRO A 262 12.42 -3.14 2.04
CA PRO A 262 11.79 -1.87 2.40
C PRO A 262 12.83 -0.74 2.53
N SER A 263 12.47 0.43 2.04
CA SER A 263 13.25 1.66 2.21
C SER A 263 13.43 2.01 3.69
N ALA A 264 14.39 2.86 4.00
CA ALA A 264 14.56 3.36 5.37
C ALA A 264 13.29 4.04 5.89
N ARG A 265 12.59 4.78 5.02
CA ARG A 265 11.34 5.47 5.37
C ARG A 265 10.23 4.48 5.73
N ASP A 266 10.02 3.44 4.93
CA ASP A 266 9.02 2.40 5.22
C ASP A 266 9.34 1.60 6.48
N ARG A 267 10.63 1.30 6.74
CA ARG A 267 11.04 0.65 8.01
C ARG A 267 10.74 1.52 9.22
N ILE A 268 11.06 2.81 9.17
CA ILE A 268 10.79 3.76 10.26
C ILE A 268 9.28 3.92 10.46
N LEU A 269 8.51 4.09 9.37
CA LEU A 269 7.06 4.17 9.42
C LEU A 269 6.45 2.93 10.07
N ALA A 270 6.85 1.73 9.62
CA ALA A 270 6.39 0.46 10.15
C ALA A 270 6.77 0.27 11.63
N CYS A 271 7.97 0.67 12.04
CA CYS A 271 8.40 0.61 13.44
C CYS A 271 7.57 1.57 14.31
N ARG A 272 7.39 2.80 13.88
CA ARG A 272 6.62 3.80 14.64
C ARG A 272 5.14 3.41 14.79
N THR A 273 4.51 3.01 13.70
CA THR A 273 3.10 2.58 13.73
C THR A 273 2.93 1.27 14.51
N GLY A 274 3.89 0.33 14.41
CA GLY A 274 3.87 -0.91 15.19
C GLY A 274 4.01 -0.69 16.70
N VAL A 275 4.89 0.20 17.15
CA VAL A 275 4.98 0.63 18.54
C VAL A 275 3.70 1.34 18.95
N GLY A 276 3.22 2.28 18.12
CA GLY A 276 1.96 3.01 18.36
C GLY A 276 0.73 2.10 18.47
N ALA A 277 0.73 0.92 17.81
CA ALA A 277 -0.34 -0.06 17.99
C ALA A 277 -0.38 -0.65 19.42
N VAL A 278 0.79 -0.94 19.98
CA VAL A 278 0.89 -1.44 21.36
C VAL A 278 0.52 -0.34 22.36
N GLU A 279 0.98 0.88 22.11
CA GLU A 279 0.62 2.05 22.93
C GLU A 279 -0.89 2.33 22.89
N ALA A 280 -1.52 2.24 21.70
CA ALA A 280 -2.97 2.35 21.54
C ALA A 280 -3.72 1.33 22.45
N ILE A 281 -3.29 0.07 22.42
CA ILE A 281 -3.85 -0.99 23.26
C ILE A 281 -3.68 -0.65 24.75
N MET A 282 -2.51 -0.19 25.18
CA MET A 282 -2.24 0.20 26.56
C MET A 282 -3.08 1.40 27.03
N GLN A 283 -3.36 2.32 26.13
CA GLN A 283 -4.22 3.50 26.36
C GLN A 283 -5.71 3.18 26.30
N GLY A 284 -6.10 1.93 26.04
CA GLY A 284 -7.49 1.51 25.91
C GLY A 284 -8.16 1.95 24.61
N GLN A 285 -7.40 2.37 23.59
CA GLN A 285 -7.92 2.62 22.25
C GLN A 285 -8.43 1.30 21.64
N ARG A 286 -9.52 1.39 20.91
CA ARG A 286 -10.13 0.23 20.23
C ARG A 286 -10.59 0.62 18.84
N ASN A 287 -10.48 -0.32 17.91
CA ASN A 287 -11.03 -0.20 16.56
C ASN A 287 -10.52 1.05 15.82
N VAL A 288 -9.22 1.29 15.95
CA VAL A 288 -8.52 2.41 15.31
C VAL A 288 -7.41 1.91 14.38
N MET A 289 -7.14 2.69 13.33
CA MET A 289 -5.93 2.59 12.56
C MET A 289 -4.86 3.52 13.14
N VAL A 290 -3.65 3.02 13.29
CA VAL A 290 -2.50 3.84 13.70
C VAL A 290 -1.84 4.40 12.45
N GLY A 291 -2.03 5.71 12.24
CA GLY A 291 -1.43 6.45 11.13
C GLY A 291 -0.34 7.41 11.59
N ILE A 292 0.29 8.08 10.62
CA ILE A 292 1.16 9.23 10.85
C ILE A 292 0.61 10.42 10.06
N ARG A 293 0.40 11.55 10.72
CA ARG A 293 -0.04 12.80 10.12
C ARG A 293 0.86 13.94 10.61
N ASN A 294 1.46 14.66 9.68
CA ASN A 294 2.42 15.75 9.99
C ASN A 294 3.57 15.29 10.91
N GLY A 295 4.03 14.07 10.74
CA GLY A 295 5.12 13.51 11.54
C GLY A 295 4.70 12.90 12.89
N GLU A 296 3.44 13.06 13.32
CA GLU A 296 2.92 12.56 14.60
C GLU A 296 2.05 11.31 14.44
N ILE A 297 2.08 10.42 15.46
CA ILE A 297 1.17 9.27 15.52
C ILE A 297 -0.25 9.77 15.79
N VAL A 298 -1.18 9.25 14.99
CA VAL A 298 -2.62 9.51 15.13
C VAL A 298 -3.39 8.20 15.19
N TYR A 299 -4.48 8.21 15.96
CA TYR A 299 -5.42 7.10 16.05
C TYR A 299 -6.71 7.48 15.33
N VAL A 300 -6.95 6.85 14.19
CA VAL A 300 -8.07 7.14 13.30
C VAL A 300 -9.09 6.00 13.44
N PRO A 301 -10.36 6.26 13.75
CA PRO A 301 -11.38 5.21 13.77
C PRO A 301 -11.35 4.38 12.48
N LEU A 302 -11.41 3.05 12.57
CA LEU A 302 -11.40 2.18 11.39
C LEU A 302 -12.50 2.55 10.41
N SER A 303 -13.69 2.93 10.92
CA SER A 303 -14.82 3.38 10.10
C SER A 303 -14.50 4.64 9.26
N GLU A 304 -13.68 5.54 9.80
CA GLU A 304 -13.24 6.74 9.10
C GLU A 304 -12.12 6.42 8.10
N ALA A 305 -11.12 5.63 8.53
CA ALA A 305 -9.97 5.27 7.70
C ALA A 305 -10.34 4.53 6.40
N ILE A 306 -11.42 3.72 6.43
CA ILE A 306 -11.86 2.89 5.29
C ILE A 306 -12.96 3.52 4.43
N ARG A 307 -13.75 4.46 4.97
CA ARG A 307 -14.90 5.07 4.28
C ARG A 307 -14.61 6.43 3.68
N SER A 308 -13.57 7.11 4.17
CA SER A 308 -13.20 8.44 3.68
C SER A 308 -12.18 8.31 2.57
N ASP A 309 -12.41 8.99 1.46
CA ASP A 309 -11.45 9.06 0.37
C ASP A 309 -10.26 9.93 0.79
N LYS A 310 -9.06 9.42 0.58
CA LYS A 310 -7.84 10.19 0.74
C LYS A 310 -7.66 11.06 -0.51
N PRO A 311 -7.71 12.40 -0.40
CA PRO A 311 -7.57 13.26 -1.57
C PRO A 311 -6.15 13.20 -2.12
N LEU A 312 -6.04 13.17 -3.44
CA LEU A 312 -4.78 13.37 -4.13
C LEU A 312 -4.33 14.83 -3.98
N ASP A 313 -3.03 15.05 -3.82
CA ASP A 313 -2.51 16.42 -3.74
C ASP A 313 -2.46 17.06 -5.14
N ARG A 314 -3.45 17.91 -5.42
CA ARG A 314 -3.54 18.63 -6.70
C ARG A 314 -2.41 19.62 -6.92
N LYS A 315 -1.69 20.05 -5.88
CA LYS A 315 -0.52 20.91 -6.03
C LYS A 315 0.63 20.17 -6.71
N LEU A 316 0.74 18.86 -6.47
CA LEU A 316 1.75 18.02 -7.14
C LEU A 316 1.46 17.84 -8.63
N ILE A 317 0.18 17.84 -9.07
CA ILE A 317 -0.17 17.84 -10.50
C ILE A 317 0.39 19.11 -11.16
N LYS A 318 0.19 20.26 -10.52
CA LYS A 318 0.75 21.53 -11.01
C LYS A 318 2.29 21.49 -11.09
N VAL A 319 2.95 20.90 -10.10
CA VAL A 319 4.42 20.71 -10.12
C VAL A 319 4.84 19.86 -11.32
N LEU A 320 4.14 18.75 -11.59
CA LEU A 320 4.43 17.91 -12.76
C LEU A 320 4.26 18.70 -14.06
N ASP A 321 3.17 19.47 -14.22
CA ASP A 321 2.91 20.29 -15.40
C ASP A 321 3.99 21.36 -15.62
N GLU A 322 4.44 22.02 -14.55
CA GLU A 322 5.49 23.05 -14.62
C GLU A 322 6.86 22.44 -14.98
N LEU A 323 7.16 21.21 -14.54
CA LEU A 323 8.43 20.54 -14.80
C LEU A 323 8.47 19.78 -16.14
N SER A 324 7.33 19.53 -16.76
CA SER A 324 7.21 18.80 -18.04
C SER A 324 7.46 19.63 -19.30
N ILE A 325 7.97 20.87 -19.15
CA ILE A 325 8.25 21.81 -20.23
C ILE A 325 9.51 21.46 -21.02
#